data_5c7018a9f5f2b957323c795d26b18185
#
_entry.id   5c7018a9f5f2b957323c795d26b18185
#
_cell.length_a   1.000
_cell.length_b   1.000
_cell.length_c   1.000
_cell.angle_alpha   90.00
_cell.angle_beta   90.00
_cell.angle_gamma   90.00
#
_symmetry.space_group_name_H-M   'P 1'
#
loop_
_entity.id
_entity.type
_entity.pdbx_description
1 polymer ?
#
loop_
_entity_poly.entity_id
_entity_poly.type
_entity_poly.pdbx_seq_one_letter_code
_entity_poly.pdbx_strand_id
1 'polypeptide(L)'
;MMSLGLKELVVPVEVPVSPLSKKEVKLLETALIIGTVFREDVIKQIISKEEVTTCVDSLAVAAAALAMEKAGCPVSKIAEELGRTEATIRKHLKGETKAGQLVRETYEMLLKKQLKLTIPFIGAEEAKEDINKLKEELEKIRKELEEAKKENQELRAKLDSAASILDKLLEIANELSGILKK
;
A
#
# COMPACT_ATOMS: atom_id res chain seq x y z
N MET A 1 1.46 -26.60 7.86
CA MET A 1 1.78 -25.49 6.94
C MET A 1 2.08 -24.27 7.79
N MET A 2 3.36 -23.89 7.95
CA MET A 2 3.74 -22.68 8.68
C MET A 2 3.34 -21.47 7.81
N SER A 3 2.41 -20.66 8.32
CA SER A 3 2.10 -19.36 7.75
C SER A 3 3.32 -18.45 7.97
N LEU A 4 4.11 -18.20 6.92
CA LEU A 4 5.12 -17.15 6.94
C LEU A 4 4.41 -15.83 7.21
N GLY A 5 4.70 -15.22 8.36
CA GLY A 5 4.22 -13.88 8.69
C GLY A 5 4.84 -12.86 7.75
N LEU A 6 4.09 -12.46 6.72
CA LEU A 6 4.52 -11.50 5.73
C LEU A 6 3.99 -10.12 6.16
N LYS A 7 4.87 -9.12 6.32
CA LYS A 7 4.48 -7.74 6.61
C LYS A 7 4.48 -6.95 5.29
N GLU A 8 3.34 -6.38 4.92
CA GLU A 8 3.27 -5.41 3.81
C GLU A 8 3.87 -4.08 4.28
N LEU A 9 4.92 -3.64 3.61
CA LEU A 9 5.48 -2.30 3.79
C LEU A 9 5.18 -1.48 2.53
N VAL A 10 4.36 -0.46 2.67
CA VAL A 10 4.20 0.56 1.63
C VAL A 10 5.33 1.56 1.80
N VAL A 11 6.32 1.51 0.91
CA VAL A 11 7.43 2.47 0.92
C VAL A 11 7.07 3.63 -0.01
N PRO A 12 6.86 4.84 0.49
CA PRO A 12 6.70 6.02 -0.34
C PRO A 12 8.09 6.45 -0.83
N VAL A 13 8.65 5.73 -1.81
CA VAL A 13 9.88 6.16 -2.46
C VAL A 13 9.52 6.85 -3.76
N GLU A 14 9.88 8.13 -3.88
CA GLU A 14 9.84 8.84 -5.16
C GLU A 14 10.98 8.30 -6.04
N VAL A 15 10.65 7.29 -6.84
CA VAL A 15 11.59 6.71 -7.80
C VAL A 15 11.41 7.39 -9.15
N PRO A 16 12.47 7.94 -9.76
CA PRO A 16 12.39 8.51 -11.09
C PRO A 16 12.13 7.41 -12.12
N VAL A 17 10.94 7.39 -12.71
CA VAL A 17 10.54 6.40 -13.73
C VAL A 17 11.12 6.66 -15.11
N SER A 18 11.60 7.89 -15.36
CA SER A 18 12.32 8.30 -16.57
C SER A 18 13.64 8.96 -16.15
N PRO A 19 14.67 8.16 -15.83
CA PRO A 19 15.92 8.68 -15.27
C PRO A 19 16.72 9.47 -16.29
N LEU A 20 17.23 10.63 -15.89
CA LEU A 20 18.04 11.55 -16.71
C LEU A 20 19.52 11.52 -16.33
N SER A 21 19.88 10.94 -15.21
CA SER A 21 21.25 10.86 -14.70
C SER A 21 21.62 9.44 -14.30
N LYS A 22 22.93 9.16 -14.27
CA LYS A 22 23.45 7.84 -13.80
C LYS A 22 22.98 7.49 -12.38
N LYS A 23 22.86 8.49 -11.51
CA LYS A 23 22.34 8.30 -10.14
C LYS A 23 20.88 7.87 -10.15
N GLU A 24 20.06 8.47 -10.99
CA GLU A 24 18.65 8.12 -11.13
C GLU A 24 18.45 6.76 -11.78
N VAL A 25 19.30 6.40 -12.78
CA VAL A 25 19.32 5.03 -13.34
C VAL A 25 19.56 4.01 -12.24
N LYS A 26 20.56 4.25 -11.38
CA LYS A 26 20.88 3.35 -10.28
C LYS A 26 19.76 3.28 -9.24
N LEU A 27 19.08 4.37 -8.98
CA LEU A 27 17.94 4.42 -8.09
C LEU A 27 16.76 3.61 -8.65
N LEU A 28 16.43 3.79 -9.94
CA LEU A 28 15.39 3.02 -10.61
C LEU A 28 15.74 1.51 -10.66
N GLU A 29 16.97 1.16 -11.03
CA GLU A 29 17.48 -0.21 -11.00
C GLU A 29 17.28 -0.85 -9.62
N THR A 30 17.73 -0.17 -8.56
CA THR A 30 17.62 -0.66 -7.19
C THR A 30 16.15 -0.85 -6.78
N ALA A 31 15.30 0.12 -7.11
CA ALA A 31 13.87 0.03 -6.83
C ALA A 31 13.20 -1.14 -7.58
N LEU A 32 13.59 -1.39 -8.82
CA LEU A 32 13.09 -2.52 -9.61
C LEU A 32 13.56 -3.87 -9.04
N ILE A 33 14.82 -3.98 -8.63
CA ILE A 33 15.34 -5.21 -8.01
C ILE A 33 14.59 -5.50 -6.71
N ILE A 34 14.61 -4.55 -5.78
CA ILE A 34 13.95 -4.70 -4.47
C ILE A 34 12.44 -4.90 -4.67
N GLY A 35 11.83 -4.05 -5.49
CA GLY A 35 10.41 -4.11 -5.78
C GLY A 35 9.97 -5.44 -6.40
N THR A 36 10.80 -6.07 -7.22
CA THR A 36 10.49 -7.37 -7.83
C THR A 36 10.73 -8.52 -6.85
N VAL A 37 11.89 -8.54 -6.19
CA VAL A 37 12.28 -9.65 -5.29
C VAL A 37 11.33 -9.74 -4.08
N PHE A 38 10.90 -8.59 -3.54
CA PHE A 38 10.03 -8.53 -2.36
C PHE A 38 8.52 -8.47 -2.69
N ARG A 39 8.12 -8.73 -3.92
CA ARG A 39 6.72 -9.03 -4.23
C ARG A 39 6.34 -10.39 -3.65
N GLU A 40 5.15 -10.50 -3.10
CA GLU A 40 4.67 -11.73 -2.46
C GLU A 40 4.69 -12.94 -3.41
N ASP A 41 4.23 -12.73 -4.65
CA ASP A 41 4.20 -13.77 -5.69
C ASP A 41 5.60 -14.21 -6.12
N VAL A 42 6.55 -13.29 -6.18
CA VAL A 42 7.94 -13.55 -6.59
C VAL A 42 8.72 -14.23 -5.46
N ILE A 43 8.57 -13.75 -4.22
CA ILE A 43 9.29 -14.32 -3.09
C ILE A 43 8.89 -15.78 -2.83
N LYS A 44 7.60 -16.10 -2.98
CA LYS A 44 7.12 -17.49 -2.92
C LYS A 44 7.76 -18.38 -4.00
N GLN A 45 7.93 -17.85 -5.21
CA GLN A 45 8.60 -18.54 -6.30
C GLN A 45 10.10 -18.73 -6.06
N ILE A 46 10.77 -17.72 -5.48
CA ILE A 46 12.21 -17.80 -5.17
C ILE A 46 12.46 -18.85 -4.09
N ILE A 47 11.70 -18.83 -2.99
CA ILE A 47 11.87 -19.77 -1.87
C ILE A 47 11.59 -21.22 -2.29
N SER A 48 10.69 -21.44 -3.26
CA SER A 48 10.32 -22.78 -3.73
C SER A 48 11.29 -23.39 -4.75
N LYS A 49 12.29 -22.64 -5.23
CA LYS A 49 13.25 -23.09 -6.24
C LYS A 49 14.57 -23.57 -5.64
N GLU A 50 15.14 -24.62 -6.22
CA GLU A 50 16.47 -25.10 -5.84
C GLU A 50 17.59 -24.14 -6.27
N GLU A 51 17.40 -23.37 -7.38
CA GLU A 51 18.39 -22.45 -7.94
C GLU A 51 18.03 -20.97 -7.69
N VAL A 52 18.02 -20.55 -6.43
CA VAL A 52 17.71 -19.16 -6.01
C VAL A 52 18.67 -18.15 -6.66
N THR A 53 19.97 -18.45 -6.67
CA THR A 53 21.02 -17.52 -7.14
C THR A 53 20.85 -17.16 -8.61
N THR A 54 20.60 -18.14 -9.49
CA THR A 54 20.38 -17.91 -10.92
C THR A 54 19.14 -17.07 -11.19
N CYS A 55 18.10 -17.26 -10.38
CA CYS A 55 16.87 -16.49 -10.48
C CYS A 55 17.12 -15.02 -10.14
N VAL A 56 17.81 -14.74 -9.04
CA VAL A 56 18.10 -13.37 -8.57
C VAL A 56 19.07 -12.65 -9.54
N ASP A 57 20.09 -13.33 -10.05
CA ASP A 57 20.98 -12.75 -11.08
C ASP A 57 20.21 -12.32 -12.33
N SER A 58 19.33 -13.19 -12.83
CA SER A 58 18.51 -12.87 -13.99
C SER A 58 17.56 -11.68 -13.75
N LEU A 59 17.02 -11.56 -12.55
CA LEU A 59 16.18 -10.41 -12.15
C LEU A 59 17.02 -9.13 -12.10
N ALA A 60 18.24 -9.17 -11.53
CA ALA A 60 19.13 -8.03 -11.46
C ALA A 60 19.52 -7.53 -12.85
N VAL A 61 19.90 -8.43 -13.77
CA VAL A 61 20.21 -8.09 -15.16
C VAL A 61 19.01 -7.47 -15.87
N ALA A 62 17.82 -8.03 -15.70
CA ALA A 62 16.60 -7.50 -16.31
C ALA A 62 16.25 -6.11 -15.77
N ALA A 63 16.42 -5.88 -14.47
CA ALA A 63 16.15 -4.58 -13.83
C ALA A 63 17.13 -3.50 -14.29
N ALA A 64 18.42 -3.81 -14.32
CA ALA A 64 19.45 -2.91 -14.82
C ALA A 64 19.20 -2.57 -16.29
N ALA A 65 18.92 -3.57 -17.14
CA ALA A 65 18.61 -3.36 -18.53
C ALA A 65 17.41 -2.44 -18.74
N LEU A 66 16.34 -2.64 -18.00
CA LEU A 66 15.14 -1.80 -18.09
C LEU A 66 15.41 -0.36 -17.62
N ALA A 67 16.14 -0.18 -16.52
CA ALA A 67 16.47 1.14 -15.99
C ALA A 67 17.33 1.94 -17.00
N MET A 68 18.32 1.29 -17.63
CA MET A 68 19.16 1.90 -18.66
C MET A 68 18.37 2.19 -19.94
N GLU A 69 17.44 1.32 -20.36
CA GLU A 69 16.54 1.57 -21.49
C GLU A 69 15.68 2.82 -21.23
N LYS A 70 15.14 2.99 -20.03
CA LYS A 70 14.34 4.17 -19.65
C LYS A 70 15.15 5.45 -19.60
N ALA A 71 16.48 5.36 -19.48
CA ALA A 71 17.41 6.47 -19.61
C ALA A 71 17.83 6.72 -21.08
N GLY A 72 17.28 5.99 -22.05
CA GLY A 72 17.60 6.13 -23.47
C GLY A 72 18.91 5.49 -23.91
N CYS A 73 19.49 4.58 -23.12
CA CYS A 73 20.70 3.85 -23.51
C CYS A 73 20.41 2.85 -24.64
N PRO A 74 21.24 2.78 -25.69
CA PRO A 74 21.08 1.79 -26.74
C PRO A 74 21.41 0.38 -26.25
N VAL A 75 20.74 -0.62 -26.82
CA VAL A 75 20.86 -2.04 -26.38
C VAL A 75 22.31 -2.54 -26.43
N SER A 76 23.11 -2.13 -27.43
CA SER A 76 24.51 -2.49 -27.53
C SER A 76 25.32 -2.04 -26.31
N LYS A 77 25.13 -0.80 -25.87
CA LYS A 77 25.78 -0.28 -24.67
C LYS A 77 25.32 -0.96 -23.39
N ILE A 78 24.02 -1.28 -23.28
CA ILE A 78 23.47 -2.03 -22.15
C ILE A 78 24.12 -3.43 -22.09
N ALA A 79 24.23 -4.10 -23.24
CA ALA A 79 24.85 -5.42 -23.35
C ALA A 79 26.31 -5.42 -22.90
N GLU A 80 27.07 -4.43 -23.35
CA GLU A 80 28.47 -4.23 -22.96
C GLU A 80 28.61 -3.99 -21.45
N GLU A 81 27.85 -3.07 -20.89
CA GLU A 81 27.93 -2.68 -19.47
C GLU A 81 27.50 -3.82 -18.52
N LEU A 82 26.52 -4.62 -18.93
CA LEU A 82 26.03 -5.75 -18.13
C LEU A 82 26.75 -7.08 -18.43
N GLY A 83 27.70 -7.10 -19.38
CA GLY A 83 28.43 -8.32 -19.75
C GLY A 83 27.50 -9.42 -20.30
N ARG A 84 26.49 -9.03 -21.07
CA ARG A 84 25.52 -9.95 -21.68
C ARG A 84 25.42 -9.73 -23.18
N THR A 85 24.88 -10.70 -23.93
CA THR A 85 24.64 -10.51 -25.36
C THR A 85 23.45 -9.57 -25.62
N GLU A 86 23.49 -8.82 -26.72
CA GLU A 86 22.35 -7.98 -27.14
C GLU A 86 21.04 -8.81 -27.24
N ALA A 87 21.14 -10.05 -27.74
CA ALA A 87 19.99 -10.92 -27.85
C ALA A 87 19.37 -11.22 -26.49
N THR A 88 20.18 -11.45 -25.45
CA THR A 88 19.72 -11.64 -24.08
C THR A 88 19.04 -10.38 -23.54
N ILE A 89 19.67 -9.22 -23.72
CA ILE A 89 19.11 -7.94 -23.28
C ILE A 89 17.75 -7.67 -23.96
N ARG A 90 17.66 -7.88 -25.28
CA ARG A 90 16.40 -7.71 -26.02
C ARG A 90 15.28 -8.63 -25.50
N LYS A 91 15.60 -9.89 -25.16
CA LYS A 91 14.62 -10.82 -24.57
C LYS A 91 14.13 -10.34 -23.21
N HIS A 92 15.01 -9.83 -22.34
CA HIS A 92 14.59 -9.26 -21.06
C HIS A 92 13.70 -8.04 -21.25
N LEU A 93 14.12 -7.09 -22.09
CA LEU A 93 13.38 -5.86 -22.35
C LEU A 93 12.00 -6.10 -22.97
N LYS A 94 11.85 -7.11 -23.83
CA LYS A 94 10.57 -7.50 -24.41
C LYS A 94 9.67 -8.31 -23.47
N GLY A 95 10.19 -8.80 -22.34
CA GLY A 95 9.46 -9.69 -21.43
C GLY A 95 9.37 -11.14 -21.95
N GLU A 96 10.26 -11.54 -22.86
CA GLU A 96 10.33 -12.91 -23.38
C GLU A 96 10.96 -13.89 -22.36
N THR A 97 11.63 -13.35 -21.33
CA THR A 97 12.15 -14.11 -20.20
C THR A 97 11.28 -13.91 -18.98
N LYS A 98 11.23 -14.91 -18.09
CA LYS A 98 10.47 -14.78 -16.83
C LYS A 98 10.93 -13.59 -15.98
N ALA A 99 12.25 -13.39 -15.88
CA ALA A 99 12.83 -12.25 -15.16
C ALA A 99 12.42 -10.91 -15.81
N GLY A 100 12.52 -10.80 -17.12
CA GLY A 100 12.09 -9.61 -17.85
C GLY A 100 10.61 -9.29 -17.66
N GLN A 101 9.76 -10.32 -17.69
CA GLN A 101 8.32 -10.17 -17.44
C GLN A 101 8.05 -9.62 -16.04
N LEU A 102 8.60 -10.24 -15.00
CA LEU A 102 8.41 -9.84 -13.60
C LEU A 102 8.89 -8.41 -13.33
N VAL A 103 10.04 -8.04 -13.87
CA VAL A 103 10.59 -6.68 -13.73
C VAL A 103 9.73 -5.64 -14.44
N ARG A 104 9.21 -5.93 -15.63
CA ARG A 104 8.28 -5.04 -16.35
C ARG A 104 6.98 -4.86 -15.59
N GLU A 105 6.40 -5.92 -15.06
CA GLU A 105 5.21 -5.85 -14.20
C GLU A 105 5.46 -4.96 -12.98
N THR A 106 6.63 -5.12 -12.33
CA THR A 106 7.03 -4.26 -11.20
C THR A 106 7.16 -2.80 -11.62
N TYR A 107 7.74 -2.52 -12.78
CA TYR A 107 7.82 -1.17 -13.31
C TYR A 107 6.43 -0.55 -13.56
N GLU A 108 5.49 -1.32 -14.09
CA GLU A 108 4.10 -0.88 -14.27
C GLU A 108 3.40 -0.60 -12.93
N MET A 109 3.64 -1.44 -11.92
CA MET A 109 3.14 -1.21 -10.56
C MET A 109 3.74 0.06 -9.95
N LEU A 110 5.03 0.32 -10.21
CA LEU A 110 5.72 1.54 -9.78
C LEU A 110 5.09 2.78 -10.42
N LEU A 111 4.83 2.76 -11.73
CA LEU A 111 4.15 3.83 -12.46
C LEU A 111 2.78 4.15 -11.90
N LYS A 112 2.03 3.12 -11.52
CA LYS A 112 0.68 3.23 -10.95
C LYS A 112 0.68 3.53 -9.44
N LYS A 113 1.85 3.67 -8.81
CA LYS A 113 2.03 3.81 -7.35
C LYS A 113 1.34 2.68 -6.54
N GLN A 114 1.33 1.48 -7.09
CA GLN A 114 0.67 0.30 -6.53
C GLN A 114 1.66 -0.78 -6.06
N LEU A 115 2.96 -0.45 -6.04
CA LEU A 115 3.99 -1.41 -5.63
C LEU A 115 3.91 -1.65 -4.11
N LYS A 116 3.62 -2.89 -3.75
CA LYS A 116 3.61 -3.38 -2.37
C LYS A 116 4.79 -4.31 -2.16
N LEU A 117 5.57 -4.07 -1.12
CA LEU A 117 6.70 -4.90 -0.74
C LEU A 117 6.32 -5.82 0.40
N THR A 118 6.67 -7.09 0.26
CA THR A 118 6.50 -8.10 1.29
C THR A 118 7.87 -8.49 1.83
N ILE A 119 8.17 -8.12 3.07
CA ILE A 119 9.46 -8.43 3.71
C ILE A 119 9.29 -9.70 4.54
N PRO A 120 9.88 -10.84 4.12
CA PRO A 120 9.89 -12.04 4.94
C PRO A 120 10.89 -11.88 6.09
N PHE A 121 10.61 -12.51 7.21
CA PHE A 121 11.51 -12.65 8.37
C PHE A 121 11.74 -11.41 9.25
N ILE A 122 11.07 -10.27 9.04
CA ILE A 122 11.15 -9.14 9.96
C ILE A 122 9.93 -9.14 10.88
N GLY A 123 10.15 -9.51 12.14
CA GLY A 123 9.22 -9.27 13.25
C GLY A 123 7.83 -9.91 13.12
N ALA A 124 7.74 -11.11 12.53
CA ALA A 124 6.45 -11.78 12.33
C ALA A 124 5.69 -12.04 13.64
N GLU A 125 6.38 -12.23 14.75
CA GLU A 125 5.76 -12.44 16.06
C GLU A 125 5.42 -11.11 16.75
N GLU A 126 6.35 -10.15 16.77
CA GLU A 126 6.10 -8.81 17.32
C GLU A 126 4.99 -8.07 16.54
N ALA A 127 5.02 -8.15 15.21
CA ALA A 127 3.97 -7.55 14.38
C ALA A 127 2.59 -8.19 14.57
N LYS A 128 2.51 -9.50 14.86
CA LYS A 128 1.23 -10.16 15.21
C LYS A 128 0.69 -9.67 16.55
N GLU A 129 1.57 -9.50 17.52
CA GLU A 129 1.19 -9.01 18.84
C GLU A 129 0.67 -7.57 18.78
N ASP A 130 1.35 -6.70 18.02
CA ASP A 130 0.92 -5.32 17.80
C ASP A 130 -0.39 -5.23 17.02
N ILE A 131 -0.57 -6.06 15.97
CA ILE A 131 -1.83 -6.14 15.22
C ILE A 131 -2.97 -6.63 16.12
N ASN A 132 -2.73 -7.57 17.02
CA ASN A 132 -3.77 -8.05 17.92
C ASN A 132 -4.13 -6.97 18.95
N LYS A 133 -3.16 -6.28 19.53
CA LYS A 133 -3.39 -5.14 20.44
C LYS A 133 -4.21 -4.03 19.75
N LEU A 134 -3.82 -3.65 18.52
CA LEU A 134 -4.55 -2.65 17.74
C LEU A 134 -5.97 -3.09 17.38
N LYS A 135 -6.21 -4.37 17.13
CA LYS A 135 -7.57 -4.90 16.90
C LYS A 135 -8.43 -4.85 18.16
N GLU A 136 -7.86 -5.18 19.31
CA GLU A 136 -8.56 -5.10 20.60
C GLU A 136 -8.91 -3.64 20.95
N GLU A 137 -7.99 -2.71 20.75
CA GLU A 137 -8.25 -1.27 20.93
C GLU A 137 -9.34 -0.76 19.97
N LEU A 138 -9.30 -1.18 18.72
CA LEU A 138 -10.30 -0.82 17.71
C LEU A 138 -11.70 -1.34 18.10
N GLU A 139 -11.79 -2.54 18.61
CA GLU A 139 -13.05 -3.14 19.07
C GLU A 139 -13.59 -2.42 20.32
N LYS A 140 -12.69 -2.01 21.23
CA LYS A 140 -13.06 -1.22 22.41
C LYS A 140 -13.61 0.15 22.02
N ILE A 141 -12.90 0.88 21.16
CA ILE A 141 -13.33 2.19 20.65
C ILE A 141 -14.67 2.10 19.91
N ARG A 142 -14.89 1.03 19.13
CA ARG A 142 -16.18 0.80 18.46
C ARG A 142 -17.33 0.63 19.45
N LYS A 143 -17.12 -0.11 20.53
CA LYS A 143 -18.15 -0.27 21.59
C LYS A 143 -18.45 1.06 22.27
N GLU A 144 -17.42 1.79 22.67
CA GLU A 144 -17.56 3.11 23.28
C GLU A 144 -18.29 4.09 22.35
N LEU A 145 -18.02 4.03 21.05
CA LEU A 145 -18.70 4.86 20.05
C LEU A 145 -20.19 4.50 19.92
N GLU A 146 -20.53 3.21 19.95
CA GLU A 146 -21.93 2.79 19.89
C GLU A 146 -22.70 3.15 21.15
N GLU A 147 -22.06 3.05 22.31
CA GLU A 147 -22.67 3.48 23.60
C GLU A 147 -22.90 5.00 23.60
N ALA A 148 -21.90 5.79 23.20
CA ALA A 148 -22.03 7.25 23.08
C ALA A 148 -23.09 7.68 22.06
N LYS A 149 -23.25 6.95 20.95
CA LYS A 149 -24.34 7.19 19.99
C LYS A 149 -25.70 6.95 20.58
N LYS A 150 -25.89 5.86 21.35
CA LYS A 150 -27.16 5.56 22.03
C LYS A 150 -27.50 6.64 23.05
N GLU A 151 -26.54 7.02 23.89
CA GLU A 151 -26.73 8.09 24.87
C GLU A 151 -27.09 9.42 24.19
N ASN A 152 -26.42 9.73 23.08
CA ASN A 152 -26.73 10.95 22.30
C ASN A 152 -28.15 10.93 21.70
N GLN A 153 -28.60 9.75 21.25
CA GLN A 153 -29.99 9.58 20.78
C GLN A 153 -31.01 9.77 21.90
N GLU A 154 -30.74 9.20 23.07
CA GLU A 154 -31.62 9.36 24.24
C GLU A 154 -31.69 10.81 24.74
N LEU A 155 -30.53 11.50 24.78
CA LEU A 155 -30.46 12.90 25.15
C LEU A 155 -31.20 13.78 24.14
N ARG A 156 -31.09 13.50 22.85
CA ARG A 156 -31.84 14.22 21.81
C ARG A 156 -33.35 14.02 21.98
N ALA A 157 -33.81 12.80 22.21
CA ALA A 157 -35.22 12.52 22.44
C ALA A 157 -35.78 13.24 23.70
N LYS A 158 -34.96 13.31 24.77
CA LYS A 158 -35.32 14.10 25.96
C LYS A 158 -35.38 15.59 25.70
N LEU A 159 -34.45 16.12 24.90
CA LEU A 159 -34.45 17.53 24.46
C LEU A 159 -35.68 17.88 23.62
N ASP A 160 -36.03 17.03 22.65
CA ASP A 160 -37.19 17.19 21.80
C ASP A 160 -38.50 17.19 22.61
N SER A 161 -38.61 16.27 23.61
CA SER A 161 -39.76 16.24 24.49
C SER A 161 -39.83 17.47 25.40
N ALA A 162 -38.70 17.94 25.92
CA ALA A 162 -38.66 19.18 26.73
C ALA A 162 -39.01 20.42 25.88
N ALA A 163 -38.54 20.50 24.66
CA ALA A 163 -38.89 21.57 23.71
C ALA A 163 -40.41 21.59 23.44
N SER A 164 -41.04 20.42 23.22
CA SER A 164 -42.49 20.31 23.01
C SER A 164 -43.31 20.76 24.23
N ILE A 165 -42.81 20.47 25.45
CA ILE A 165 -43.46 20.93 26.68
C ILE A 165 -43.36 22.48 26.81
N LEU A 166 -42.20 23.05 26.50
CA LEU A 166 -41.97 24.49 26.51
C LEU A 166 -42.91 25.22 25.53
N ASP A 167 -43.05 24.68 24.32
CA ASP A 167 -43.96 25.24 23.31
C ASP A 167 -45.41 25.27 23.82
N LYS A 168 -45.88 24.18 24.43
CA LYS A 168 -47.22 24.12 25.02
C LYS A 168 -47.40 25.10 26.18
N LEU A 169 -46.38 25.26 27.02
CA LEU A 169 -46.43 26.27 28.11
C LEU A 169 -46.48 27.67 27.57
N LEU A 170 -45.78 27.97 26.48
CA LEU A 170 -45.79 29.26 25.81
C LEU A 170 -47.17 29.58 25.20
N GLU A 171 -47.84 28.60 24.60
CA GLU A 171 -49.20 28.69 24.10
C GLU A 171 -50.20 29.08 25.24
N ILE A 172 -50.14 28.31 26.33
CA ILE A 172 -51.02 28.56 27.51
C ILE A 172 -50.75 29.96 28.11
N ALA A 173 -49.49 30.35 28.23
CA ALA A 173 -49.12 31.69 28.73
C ALA A 173 -49.65 32.82 27.82
N ASN A 174 -49.59 32.62 26.52
CA ASN A 174 -50.14 33.59 25.55
C ASN A 174 -51.69 33.70 25.63
N GLU A 175 -52.38 32.56 25.79
CA GLU A 175 -53.82 32.51 25.97
C GLU A 175 -54.25 33.24 27.25
N LEU A 176 -53.58 32.95 28.38
CA LEU A 176 -53.82 33.62 29.64
C LEU A 176 -53.59 35.15 29.58
N SER A 177 -52.52 35.55 28.90
CA SER A 177 -52.24 37.00 28.68
C SER A 177 -53.31 37.67 27.84
N GLY A 178 -53.93 36.96 26.90
CA GLY A 178 -55.03 37.45 26.07
C GLY A 178 -56.36 37.62 26.87
N ILE A 179 -56.58 36.76 27.87
CA ILE A 179 -57.77 36.85 28.75
C ILE A 179 -57.62 37.99 29.75
N LEU A 180 -56.42 38.20 30.28
CA LEU A 180 -56.15 39.27 31.25
C LEU A 180 -56.19 40.73 30.67
N LYS A 181 -56.13 40.85 29.35
CA LYS A 181 -56.15 42.11 28.62
C LYS A 181 -57.58 42.50 28.17
N LYS A 182 -58.57 41.70 28.46
CA LYS A 182 -60.03 42.01 28.28
C LYS A 182 -60.65 42.42 29.60
#